data_43b5e7e84fc0dc444a8690632ee78e92
#
_entry.id   43b5e7e84fc0dc444a8690632ee78e92
#
_cell.length_a   1.000
_cell.length_b   1.000
_cell.length_c   1.000
_cell.angle_alpha   90.00
_cell.angle_beta   90.00
_cell.angle_gamma   90.00
#
_symmetry.space_group_name_H-M   'P 1'
#
loop_
_entity.id
_entity.type
_entity.pdbx_description
1 polymer ?
#
loop_
_entity_poly.entity_id
_entity_poly.type
_entity_poly.pdbx_seq_one_letter_code
_entity_poly.pdbx_strand_id
1 'polypeptide(L)'
;NKKIVAINNGINVSNSDLDVVGVQDFKKEFCIPNNKKIICYIGRLDPEKRPDRFLEFAEKLFLVREDVIFIMAGNGSMWAALKEKICHLKCRDNFRLLGEIYPATIVYQISDLLYIPSDTEGIPMCVLESMSQGTPVLASNVGGLSEIIEHRVDGFLFEKEDVEGVCACANFLLNDSEYLKYIGENSKSKIRKHFSVQKMFVETMRVYDELLEKSSHG
;
A
#
# COMPACT_ATOMS: atom_id res chain seq x y z
N ASN A 1 0.54 31.87 22.37
CA ASN A 1 0.43 31.15 21.09
C ASN A 1 0.75 29.69 21.35
N LYS A 2 -0.25 28.78 21.29
CA LYS A 2 0.01 27.34 21.31
C LYS A 2 0.74 26.96 20.02
N LYS A 3 1.97 26.49 20.14
CA LYS A 3 2.76 25.97 19.02
C LYS A 3 2.27 24.56 18.75
N ILE A 4 1.84 24.30 17.53
CA ILE A 4 1.50 22.95 17.06
C ILE A 4 2.75 22.39 16.34
N VAL A 5 3.15 21.17 16.67
CA VAL A 5 4.24 20.45 16.02
C VAL A 5 3.63 19.18 15.42
N ALA A 6 3.77 19.00 14.13
CA ALA A 6 3.38 17.76 13.45
C ALA A 6 4.55 16.76 13.49
N ILE A 7 4.28 15.53 13.89
CA ILE A 7 5.25 14.43 13.89
C ILE A 7 4.63 13.31 13.08
N ASN A 8 5.31 12.87 12.04
CA ASN A 8 4.84 11.80 11.18
C ASN A 8 4.92 10.44 11.88
N ASN A 9 3.95 9.58 11.60
CA ASN A 9 4.00 8.20 12.05
C ASN A 9 5.24 7.51 11.49
N GLY A 10 5.90 6.71 12.32
CA GLY A 10 7.04 5.90 11.93
C GLY A 10 6.69 4.42 11.93
N ILE A 11 7.29 3.66 11.02
CA ILE A 11 7.22 2.21 11.00
C ILE A 11 8.57 1.59 11.35
N ASN A 12 8.52 0.33 11.80
CA ASN A 12 9.73 -0.43 12.02
C ASN A 12 10.27 -0.89 10.66
N VAL A 13 11.39 -0.29 10.26
CA VAL A 13 12.08 -0.62 9.00
C VAL A 13 13.10 -1.72 9.28
N SER A 14 12.64 -2.90 9.68
CA SER A 14 13.51 -4.07 9.77
C SER A 14 13.84 -4.57 8.36
N ASN A 15 15.10 -4.93 8.13
CA ASN A 15 15.45 -5.77 6.98
C ASN A 15 14.92 -7.18 7.31
N SER A 16 13.62 -7.41 7.17
CA SER A 16 13.11 -8.76 7.18
C SER A 16 13.54 -9.37 5.85
N ASP A 17 14.60 -10.18 5.87
CA ASP A 17 14.91 -11.06 4.76
C ASP A 17 13.65 -11.83 4.39
N LEU A 18 13.40 -11.95 3.10
CA LEU A 18 12.29 -12.72 2.58
C LEU A 18 12.35 -14.13 3.23
N ASP A 19 11.36 -14.44 4.04
CA ASP A 19 11.15 -15.83 4.46
C ASP A 19 10.64 -16.63 3.25
N VAL A 20 11.59 -17.14 2.48
CA VAL A 20 11.28 -17.85 1.23
C VAL A 20 10.35 -19.04 1.47
N VAL A 21 10.48 -19.72 2.61
CA VAL A 21 9.62 -20.86 2.97
C VAL A 21 8.21 -20.36 3.28
N GLY A 22 8.08 -19.36 4.14
CA GLY A 22 6.79 -18.77 4.47
C GLY A 22 6.07 -18.17 3.25
N VAL A 23 6.80 -17.57 2.30
CA VAL A 23 6.24 -17.07 1.04
C VAL A 23 5.66 -18.22 0.18
N GLN A 24 6.37 -19.33 0.05
CA GLN A 24 5.88 -20.47 -0.74
C GLN A 24 4.65 -21.12 -0.09
N ASP A 25 4.67 -21.30 1.21
CA ASP A 25 3.54 -21.86 1.95
C ASP A 25 2.32 -20.95 1.84
N PHE A 26 2.49 -19.62 1.98
CA PHE A 26 1.42 -18.65 1.80
C PHE A 26 0.83 -18.69 0.38
N LYS A 27 1.68 -18.71 -0.64
CA LYS A 27 1.21 -18.81 -2.03
C LYS A 27 0.45 -20.10 -2.28
N LYS A 28 0.87 -21.20 -1.68
CA LYS A 28 0.19 -22.51 -1.79
C LYS A 28 -1.16 -22.49 -1.08
N GLU A 29 -1.23 -21.98 0.16
CA GLU A 29 -2.46 -21.86 0.95
C GLU A 29 -3.54 -21.08 0.20
N PHE A 30 -3.18 -19.95 -0.41
CA PHE A 30 -4.12 -19.09 -1.12
C PHE A 30 -4.18 -19.36 -2.64
N CYS A 31 -3.63 -20.48 -3.10
CA CYS A 31 -3.63 -20.85 -4.52
C CYS A 31 -3.11 -19.73 -5.44
N ILE A 32 -1.98 -19.10 -5.09
CA ILE A 32 -1.35 -18.01 -5.87
C ILE A 32 -0.26 -18.60 -6.76
N PRO A 33 -0.41 -18.59 -8.09
CA PRO A 33 0.60 -19.14 -9.01
C PRO A 33 1.89 -18.32 -9.00
N ASN A 34 3.05 -19.00 -9.10
CA ASN A 34 4.35 -18.32 -9.08
C ASN A 34 4.67 -17.51 -10.35
N ASN A 35 4.01 -17.81 -11.46
CA ASN A 35 4.24 -17.17 -12.76
C ASN A 35 3.29 -16.01 -13.06
N LYS A 36 2.48 -15.57 -12.10
CA LYS A 36 1.56 -14.47 -12.24
C LYS A 36 2.11 -13.22 -11.56
N LYS A 37 1.74 -12.06 -12.10
CA LYS A 37 1.91 -10.77 -11.44
C LYS A 37 0.88 -10.61 -10.32
N ILE A 38 1.22 -9.86 -9.28
CA ILE A 38 0.33 -9.70 -8.13
C ILE A 38 0.12 -8.21 -7.86
N ILE A 39 -1.14 -7.80 -7.83
CA ILE A 39 -1.55 -6.46 -7.37
C ILE A 39 -2.40 -6.63 -6.13
N CYS A 40 -2.03 -5.96 -5.04
CA CYS A 40 -2.79 -6.05 -3.80
C CYS A 40 -3.53 -4.74 -3.46
N TYR A 41 -4.60 -4.92 -2.71
CA TYR A 41 -5.29 -3.92 -1.91
C TYR A 41 -5.21 -4.38 -0.46
N ILE A 42 -4.78 -3.50 0.45
CA ILE A 42 -4.73 -3.81 1.88
C ILE A 42 -5.34 -2.66 2.66
N GLY A 43 -6.39 -2.95 3.42
CA GLY A 43 -7.09 -1.95 4.21
C GLY A 43 -8.48 -2.37 4.63
N ARG A 44 -9.17 -1.48 5.37
CA ARG A 44 -10.57 -1.70 5.71
C ARG A 44 -11.43 -1.73 4.45
N LEU A 45 -12.37 -2.65 4.42
CA LEU A 45 -13.33 -2.79 3.31
C LEU A 45 -14.58 -1.95 3.58
N ASP A 46 -14.38 -0.63 3.76
CA ASP A 46 -15.42 0.35 4.03
C ASP A 46 -15.54 1.37 2.88
N PRO A 47 -16.70 2.06 2.75
CA PRO A 47 -16.98 2.93 1.60
C PRO A 47 -15.91 3.99 1.33
N GLU A 48 -15.34 4.62 2.37
CA GLU A 48 -14.33 5.66 2.22
C GLU A 48 -12.98 5.14 1.71
N LYS A 49 -12.74 3.81 1.80
CA LYS A 49 -11.54 3.16 1.29
C LYS A 49 -11.69 2.65 -0.14
N ARG A 50 -12.91 2.72 -0.67
CA ARG A 50 -13.26 2.42 -2.05
C ARG A 50 -12.72 1.07 -2.56
N PRO A 51 -12.93 -0.05 -1.81
CA PRO A 51 -12.58 -1.37 -2.31
C PRO A 51 -13.36 -1.76 -3.57
N ASP A 52 -14.52 -1.15 -3.81
CA ASP A 52 -15.30 -1.27 -5.05
C ASP A 52 -14.55 -0.72 -6.28
N ARG A 53 -13.79 0.37 -6.12
CA ARG A 53 -12.94 0.94 -7.19
C ARG A 53 -11.75 0.02 -7.50
N PHE A 54 -11.27 -0.75 -6.53
CA PHE A 54 -10.27 -1.79 -6.80
C PHE A 54 -10.85 -2.92 -7.67
N LEU A 55 -12.11 -3.29 -7.50
CA LEU A 55 -12.77 -4.27 -8.39
C LEU A 55 -12.91 -3.72 -9.81
N GLU A 56 -13.33 -2.47 -9.97
CA GLU A 56 -13.43 -1.81 -11.27
C GLU A 56 -12.08 -1.77 -11.99
N PHE A 57 -11.03 -1.38 -11.26
CA PHE A 57 -9.66 -1.41 -11.76
C PHE A 57 -9.26 -2.81 -12.24
N ALA A 58 -9.53 -3.84 -11.43
CA ALA A 58 -9.17 -5.22 -11.74
C ALA A 58 -9.88 -5.72 -13.01
N GLU A 59 -11.18 -5.42 -13.18
CA GLU A 59 -11.92 -5.77 -14.38
C GLU A 59 -11.33 -5.10 -15.63
N LYS A 60 -11.03 -3.80 -15.54
CA LYS A 60 -10.45 -3.05 -16.66
C LYS A 60 -9.06 -3.55 -17.02
N LEU A 61 -8.20 -3.79 -16.04
CA LEU A 61 -6.84 -4.29 -16.27
C LEU A 61 -6.88 -5.70 -16.86
N PHE A 62 -7.81 -6.56 -16.41
CA PHE A 62 -7.97 -7.92 -16.91
C PHE A 62 -8.29 -7.99 -18.41
N LEU A 63 -8.94 -6.95 -18.97
CA LEU A 63 -9.21 -6.88 -20.41
C LEU A 63 -7.94 -6.78 -21.27
N VAL A 64 -6.85 -6.32 -20.72
CA VAL A 64 -5.58 -6.10 -21.43
C VAL A 64 -4.46 -7.03 -20.98
N ARG A 65 -4.62 -7.68 -19.79
CA ARG A 65 -3.66 -8.67 -19.31
C ARG A 65 -4.30 -9.65 -18.32
N GLU A 66 -4.20 -10.94 -18.63
CA GLU A 66 -4.79 -12.02 -17.84
C GLU A 66 -3.81 -12.69 -16.87
N ASP A 67 -2.55 -12.24 -16.85
CA ASP A 67 -1.47 -12.79 -16.03
C ASP A 67 -1.36 -12.16 -14.63
N VAL A 68 -2.42 -11.48 -14.16
CA VAL A 68 -2.45 -10.80 -12.86
C VAL A 68 -3.34 -11.55 -11.87
N ILE A 69 -2.88 -11.68 -10.64
CA ILE A 69 -3.69 -12.05 -9.46
C ILE A 69 -3.97 -10.77 -8.67
N PHE A 70 -5.23 -10.59 -8.30
CA PHE A 70 -5.69 -9.48 -7.48
C PHE A 70 -5.93 -9.97 -6.06
N ILE A 71 -5.19 -9.41 -5.10
CA ILE A 71 -5.32 -9.76 -3.68
C ILE A 71 -6.04 -8.63 -2.96
N MET A 72 -7.09 -8.97 -2.20
CA MET A 72 -7.71 -8.06 -1.24
C MET A 72 -7.54 -8.62 0.17
N ALA A 73 -6.83 -7.87 1.02
CA ALA A 73 -6.64 -8.20 2.43
C ALA A 73 -7.25 -7.12 3.33
N GLY A 74 -8.05 -7.55 4.29
CA GLY A 74 -8.76 -6.71 5.24
C GLY A 74 -10.20 -7.16 5.47
N ASN A 75 -10.90 -6.44 6.32
CA ASN A 75 -12.31 -6.67 6.65
C ASN A 75 -13.05 -5.33 6.74
N GLY A 76 -14.37 -5.35 6.71
CA GLY A 76 -15.17 -4.14 6.80
C GLY A 76 -16.62 -4.35 6.36
N SER A 77 -17.39 -3.27 6.40
CA SER A 77 -18.83 -3.30 6.13
C SER A 77 -19.20 -3.78 4.71
N MET A 78 -18.28 -3.64 3.74
CA MET A 78 -18.50 -4.03 2.36
C MET A 78 -18.10 -5.48 2.03
N TRP A 79 -17.55 -6.25 2.99
CA TRP A 79 -17.05 -7.61 2.78
C TRP A 79 -18.03 -8.52 2.00
N ALA A 80 -19.27 -8.63 2.48
CA ALA A 80 -20.26 -9.51 1.87
C ALA A 80 -20.62 -9.07 0.44
N ALA A 81 -20.82 -7.77 0.24
CA ALA A 81 -21.16 -7.21 -1.07
C ALA A 81 -20.00 -7.35 -2.09
N LEU A 82 -18.74 -7.18 -1.63
CA LEU A 82 -17.56 -7.39 -2.47
C LEU A 82 -17.39 -8.85 -2.88
N LYS A 83 -17.57 -9.77 -1.94
CA LYS A 83 -17.53 -11.21 -2.20
C LYS A 83 -18.56 -11.62 -3.27
N GLU A 84 -19.79 -11.11 -3.15
CA GLU A 84 -20.85 -11.35 -4.15
C GLU A 84 -20.46 -10.75 -5.51
N LYS A 85 -20.02 -9.48 -5.55
CA LYS A 85 -19.58 -8.83 -6.79
C LYS A 85 -18.46 -9.61 -7.48
N ILE A 86 -17.42 -10.03 -6.74
CA ILE A 86 -16.29 -10.79 -7.29
C ILE A 86 -16.78 -12.05 -8.02
N CYS A 87 -17.79 -12.76 -7.51
CA CYS A 87 -18.32 -13.96 -8.16
C CYS A 87 -18.87 -13.71 -9.57
N HIS A 88 -19.26 -12.48 -9.87
CA HIS A 88 -19.81 -12.06 -11.17
C HIS A 88 -18.78 -11.44 -12.13
N LEU A 89 -17.54 -11.17 -11.65
CA LEU A 89 -16.49 -10.60 -12.49
C LEU A 89 -15.95 -11.64 -13.48
N LYS A 90 -15.52 -11.18 -14.65
CA LYS A 90 -14.81 -12.04 -15.62
C LYS A 90 -13.47 -12.54 -15.05
N CYS A 91 -12.83 -11.74 -14.23
CA CYS A 91 -11.54 -12.05 -13.58
C CYS A 91 -11.70 -12.72 -12.20
N ARG A 92 -12.88 -13.27 -11.84
CA ARG A 92 -13.14 -13.85 -10.51
C ARG A 92 -12.11 -14.89 -10.08
N ASP A 93 -11.63 -15.73 -10.99
CA ASP A 93 -10.68 -16.79 -10.71
C ASP A 93 -9.27 -16.24 -10.39
N ASN A 94 -9.02 -14.96 -10.72
CA ASN A 94 -7.80 -14.23 -10.43
C ASN A 94 -7.86 -13.49 -9.09
N PHE A 95 -9.03 -13.44 -8.41
CA PHE A 95 -9.15 -12.79 -7.10
C PHE A 95 -8.78 -13.72 -5.95
N ARG A 96 -8.13 -13.14 -4.92
CA ARG A 96 -7.89 -13.76 -3.61
C ARG A 96 -8.36 -12.80 -2.52
N LEU A 97 -9.51 -13.11 -1.93
CA LEU A 97 -10.09 -12.36 -0.82
C LEU A 97 -9.63 -13.01 0.48
N LEU A 98 -8.61 -12.44 1.13
CA LEU A 98 -7.87 -13.12 2.21
C LEU A 98 -8.46 -12.90 3.60
N GLY A 99 -9.33 -11.87 3.79
CA GLY A 99 -9.70 -11.44 5.14
C GLY A 99 -8.58 -10.67 5.82
N GLU A 100 -8.61 -10.64 7.16
CA GLU A 100 -7.55 -10.00 7.93
C GLU A 100 -6.29 -10.87 7.93
N ILE A 101 -5.17 -10.31 7.51
CA ILE A 101 -3.86 -10.97 7.50
C ILE A 101 -2.92 -10.22 8.45
N TYR A 102 -2.32 -10.93 9.37
CA TYR A 102 -1.31 -10.37 10.27
C TYR A 102 -0.14 -11.35 10.46
N PRO A 103 1.10 -10.87 10.27
CA PRO A 103 1.46 -9.57 9.71
C PRO A 103 1.19 -9.47 8.20
N ALA A 104 0.81 -8.29 7.71
CA ALA A 104 0.53 -8.05 6.30
C ALA A 104 1.81 -8.01 5.43
N THR A 105 2.98 -8.04 6.04
CA THR A 105 4.29 -7.94 5.39
C THR A 105 4.44 -8.94 4.24
N ILE A 106 3.96 -10.17 4.43
CA ILE A 106 4.06 -11.22 3.42
C ILE A 106 3.28 -10.86 2.14
N VAL A 107 2.14 -10.19 2.28
CA VAL A 107 1.33 -9.76 1.11
C VAL A 107 2.08 -8.70 0.31
N TYR A 108 2.72 -7.74 0.98
CA TYR A 108 3.56 -6.75 0.27
C TYR A 108 4.74 -7.41 -0.43
N GLN A 109 5.45 -8.32 0.26
CA GLN A 109 6.63 -9.00 -0.28
C GLN A 109 6.36 -9.83 -1.53
N ILE A 110 5.16 -10.41 -1.67
CA ILE A 110 4.78 -11.19 -2.84
C ILE A 110 4.15 -10.35 -3.94
N SER A 111 3.78 -9.09 -3.66
CA SER A 111 3.07 -8.23 -4.60
C SER A 111 4.02 -7.39 -5.45
N ASP A 112 3.69 -7.24 -6.72
CA ASP A 112 4.38 -6.31 -7.63
C ASP A 112 3.91 -4.86 -7.41
N LEU A 113 2.65 -4.64 -7.02
CA LEU A 113 2.04 -3.33 -6.79
C LEU A 113 1.03 -3.36 -5.64
N LEU A 114 0.94 -2.25 -4.90
CA LEU A 114 -0.18 -1.93 -4.02
C LEU A 114 -1.05 -0.86 -4.68
N TYR A 115 -2.38 -1.04 -4.72
CA TYR A 115 -3.31 0.01 -5.15
C TYR A 115 -4.23 0.45 -4.02
N ILE A 116 -4.25 1.76 -3.74
CA ILE A 116 -5.05 2.42 -2.69
C ILE A 116 -6.01 3.43 -3.35
N PRO A 117 -7.25 3.03 -3.67
CA PRO A 117 -8.24 3.87 -4.35
C PRO A 117 -9.04 4.80 -3.44
N SER A 118 -8.62 5.02 -2.22
CA SER A 118 -9.39 5.69 -1.16
C SER A 118 -9.90 7.09 -1.56
N ASP A 119 -11.05 7.48 -1.01
CA ASP A 119 -11.58 8.85 -1.13
C ASP A 119 -10.97 9.80 -0.11
N THR A 120 -10.46 9.28 1.01
CA THR A 120 -9.80 10.06 2.06
C THR A 120 -8.76 9.21 2.80
N GLU A 121 -7.61 9.81 3.06
CA GLU A 121 -6.52 9.23 3.85
C GLU A 121 -5.85 10.30 4.72
N GLY A 122 -5.39 9.86 5.91
CA GLY A 122 -4.37 10.57 6.65
C GLY A 122 -2.98 10.13 6.15
N ILE A 123 -2.20 9.52 7.03
CA ILE A 123 -0.98 8.78 6.68
C ILE A 123 -1.30 7.29 6.84
N PRO A 124 -1.65 6.57 5.75
CA PRO A 124 -2.05 5.17 5.85
C PRO A 124 -0.85 4.27 6.10
N MET A 125 -0.93 3.45 7.17
CA MET A 125 0.16 2.53 7.54
C MET A 125 0.45 1.52 6.43
N CYS A 126 -0.56 1.02 5.73
CA CYS A 126 -0.39 0.07 4.62
C CYS A 126 0.49 0.63 3.49
N VAL A 127 0.45 1.95 3.23
CA VAL A 127 1.33 2.62 2.26
C VAL A 127 2.77 2.65 2.76
N LEU A 128 2.99 3.07 4.02
CA LEU A 128 4.32 3.08 4.62
C LEU A 128 4.93 1.67 4.64
N GLU A 129 4.14 0.67 5.03
CA GLU A 129 4.54 -0.74 5.07
C GLU A 129 4.90 -1.26 3.68
N SER A 130 4.05 -1.04 2.67
CA SER A 130 4.31 -1.41 1.28
C SER A 130 5.61 -0.81 0.75
N MET A 131 5.75 0.52 0.89
CA MET A 131 6.95 1.24 0.48
C MET A 131 8.21 0.75 1.22
N SER A 132 8.08 0.36 2.50
CA SER A 132 9.20 -0.20 3.26
C SER A 132 9.69 -1.55 2.74
N GLN A 133 8.80 -2.34 2.15
CA GLN A 133 9.14 -3.60 1.49
C GLN A 133 9.65 -3.39 0.05
N GLY A 134 9.55 -2.18 -0.47
CA GLY A 134 9.92 -1.86 -1.86
C GLY A 134 8.84 -2.23 -2.87
N THR A 135 7.60 -2.40 -2.41
CA THR A 135 6.44 -2.64 -3.27
C THR A 135 5.86 -1.27 -3.68
N PRO A 136 5.95 -0.89 -4.96
CA PRO A 136 5.48 0.41 -5.43
C PRO A 136 3.97 0.60 -5.22
N VAL A 137 3.60 1.84 -4.91
CA VAL A 137 2.22 2.21 -4.59
C VAL A 137 1.60 3.02 -5.73
N LEU A 138 0.40 2.62 -6.13
CA LEU A 138 -0.53 3.44 -6.91
C LEU A 138 -1.61 3.92 -5.95
N ALA A 139 -1.90 5.21 -5.88
CA ALA A 139 -2.88 5.71 -4.93
C ALA A 139 -3.67 6.90 -5.47
N SER A 140 -4.88 7.11 -4.93
CA SER A 140 -5.61 8.35 -5.13
C SER A 140 -4.84 9.53 -4.52
N ASN A 141 -4.80 10.67 -5.18
CA ASN A 141 -4.17 11.90 -4.69
C ASN A 141 -5.06 12.58 -3.65
N VAL A 142 -5.10 12.04 -2.43
CA VAL A 142 -5.97 12.51 -1.34
C VAL A 142 -5.23 12.61 0.00
N GLY A 143 -5.59 13.62 0.77
CA GLY A 143 -5.09 13.81 2.14
C GLY A 143 -3.57 13.77 2.24
N GLY A 144 -3.04 13.02 3.20
CA GLY A 144 -1.61 12.92 3.45
C GLY A 144 -0.82 12.05 2.46
N LEU A 145 -1.46 11.44 1.45
CA LEU A 145 -0.76 10.59 0.48
C LEU A 145 0.26 11.38 -0.35
N SER A 146 -0.03 12.64 -0.69
CA SER A 146 0.92 13.53 -1.38
C SER A 146 2.12 13.97 -0.53
N GLU A 147 2.04 13.80 0.79
CA GLU A 147 3.17 14.03 1.70
C GLU A 147 4.13 12.84 1.74
N ILE A 148 3.60 11.63 1.46
CA ILE A 148 4.35 10.38 1.48
C ILE A 148 4.90 10.04 0.10
N ILE A 149 4.07 10.16 -0.95
CA ILE A 149 4.37 9.71 -2.31
C ILE A 149 4.76 10.90 -3.18
N GLU A 150 5.93 10.84 -3.78
CA GLU A 150 6.35 11.73 -4.86
C GLU A 150 6.07 11.04 -6.20
N HIS A 151 5.13 11.61 -6.96
CA HIS A 151 4.63 11.02 -8.20
C HIS A 151 5.75 10.71 -9.20
N ARG A 152 5.81 9.47 -9.69
CA ARG A 152 6.82 8.93 -10.62
C ARG A 152 8.26 8.80 -10.07
N VAL A 153 8.48 9.11 -8.80
CA VAL A 153 9.78 8.98 -8.13
C VAL A 153 9.80 7.77 -7.21
N ASP A 154 8.80 7.67 -6.31
CA ASP A 154 8.70 6.61 -5.32
C ASP A 154 7.29 5.98 -5.20
N GLY A 155 6.42 6.31 -6.14
CA GLY A 155 5.07 5.83 -6.30
C GLY A 155 4.28 6.68 -7.27
N PHE A 156 2.98 6.43 -7.38
CA PHE A 156 2.13 7.11 -8.36
C PHE A 156 0.84 7.60 -7.72
N LEU A 157 0.50 8.87 -7.97
CA LEU A 157 -0.73 9.51 -7.51
C LEU A 157 -1.64 9.80 -8.70
N PHE A 158 -2.93 9.56 -8.52
CA PHE A 158 -3.96 9.75 -9.55
C PHE A 158 -5.15 10.50 -8.98
N GLU A 159 -5.89 11.19 -9.83
CA GLU A 159 -7.21 11.69 -9.46
C GLU A 159 -8.13 10.51 -9.10
N LYS A 160 -9.09 10.73 -8.18
CA LYS A 160 -9.89 9.64 -7.58
C LYS A 160 -10.61 8.75 -8.60
N GLU A 161 -11.14 9.36 -9.66
CA GLU A 161 -11.94 8.67 -10.68
C GLU A 161 -11.10 8.20 -11.88
N ASP A 162 -9.79 8.46 -11.91
CA ASP A 162 -8.92 8.12 -13.04
C ASP A 162 -8.48 6.64 -13.01
N VAL A 163 -9.45 5.75 -13.05
CA VAL A 163 -9.20 4.30 -13.08
C VAL A 163 -8.47 3.88 -14.36
N GLU A 164 -8.75 4.55 -15.49
CA GLU A 164 -8.04 4.31 -16.75
C GLU A 164 -6.55 4.65 -16.64
N GLY A 165 -6.20 5.80 -16.08
CA GLY A 165 -4.81 6.19 -15.86
C GLY A 165 -4.08 5.22 -14.94
N VAL A 166 -4.75 4.76 -13.87
CA VAL A 166 -4.20 3.73 -12.97
C VAL A 166 -3.96 2.41 -13.71
N CYS A 167 -4.92 1.95 -14.54
CA CYS A 167 -4.77 0.74 -15.34
C CYS A 167 -3.59 0.83 -16.33
N ALA A 168 -3.49 1.94 -17.05
CA ALA A 168 -2.41 2.17 -18.01
C ALA A 168 -1.04 2.17 -17.31
N CYS A 169 -0.93 2.84 -16.16
CA CYS A 169 0.28 2.87 -15.35
C CYS A 169 0.64 1.48 -14.80
N ALA A 170 -0.32 0.75 -14.23
CA ALA A 170 -0.11 -0.60 -13.72
C ALA A 170 0.38 -1.53 -14.84
N ASN A 171 -0.27 -1.50 -16.02
CA ASN A 171 0.15 -2.31 -17.15
C ASN A 171 1.57 -1.95 -17.63
N PHE A 172 1.91 -0.67 -17.68
CA PHE A 172 3.26 -0.20 -18.03
C PHE A 172 4.30 -0.73 -17.03
N LEU A 173 4.08 -0.53 -15.72
CA LEU A 173 5.00 -0.94 -14.66
C LEU A 173 5.22 -2.45 -14.63
N LEU A 174 4.15 -3.24 -14.82
CA LEU A 174 4.26 -4.70 -14.82
C LEU A 174 5.00 -5.26 -16.05
N ASN A 175 5.16 -4.47 -17.12
CA ASN A 175 5.96 -4.81 -18.28
C ASN A 175 7.42 -4.34 -18.19
N ASP A 176 7.73 -3.38 -17.29
CA ASP A 176 9.07 -2.84 -17.08
C ASP A 176 9.57 -3.17 -15.65
N SER A 177 10.15 -4.35 -15.49
CA SER A 177 10.62 -4.83 -14.18
C SER A 177 11.79 -4.00 -13.62
N GLU A 178 12.60 -3.38 -14.49
CA GLU A 178 13.71 -2.53 -14.05
C GLU A 178 13.18 -1.22 -13.47
N TYR A 179 12.23 -0.59 -14.15
CA TYR A 179 11.61 0.63 -13.65
C TYR A 179 10.76 0.37 -12.40
N LEU A 180 10.02 -0.74 -12.36
CA LEU A 180 9.28 -1.16 -11.17
C LEU A 180 10.21 -1.28 -9.95
N LYS A 181 11.36 -1.95 -10.13
CA LYS A 181 12.38 -2.09 -9.09
C LYS A 181 12.97 -0.75 -8.67
N TYR A 182 13.26 0.13 -9.64
CA TYR A 182 13.78 1.48 -9.36
C TYR A 182 12.83 2.28 -8.47
N ILE A 183 11.52 2.30 -8.77
CA ILE A 183 10.50 2.94 -7.94
C ILE A 183 10.45 2.31 -6.55
N GLY A 184 10.51 0.97 -6.45
CA GLY A 184 10.53 0.25 -5.19
C GLY A 184 11.73 0.61 -4.30
N GLU A 185 12.93 0.71 -4.86
CA GLU A 185 14.13 1.10 -4.09
C GLU A 185 14.08 2.55 -3.62
N ASN A 186 13.55 3.46 -4.45
CA ASN A 186 13.34 4.86 -4.04
C ASN A 186 12.35 4.95 -2.88
N SER A 187 11.22 4.22 -2.97
CA SER A 187 10.21 4.19 -1.91
C SER A 187 10.80 3.67 -0.60
N LYS A 188 11.56 2.58 -0.65
CA LYS A 188 12.25 1.98 0.49
C LYS A 188 13.24 2.95 1.16
N SER A 189 14.04 3.64 0.34
CA SER A 189 14.99 4.65 0.79
C SER A 189 14.28 5.80 1.52
N LYS A 190 13.20 6.32 0.94
CA LYS A 190 12.39 7.40 1.52
C LYS A 190 11.82 7.02 2.88
N ILE A 191 11.24 5.81 3.00
CA ILE A 191 10.65 5.34 4.26
C ILE A 191 11.72 5.23 5.34
N ARG A 192 12.87 4.63 5.05
CA ARG A 192 14.01 4.54 6.00
C ARG A 192 14.44 5.91 6.50
N LYS A 193 14.51 6.89 5.61
CA LYS A 193 15.00 8.23 5.92
C LYS A 193 13.98 9.10 6.66
N HIS A 194 12.69 8.99 6.31
CA HIS A 194 11.69 9.98 6.72
C HIS A 194 10.57 9.44 7.61
N PHE A 195 10.31 8.12 7.59
CA PHE A 195 9.17 7.50 8.27
C PHE A 195 9.58 6.30 9.14
N SER A 196 10.81 6.29 9.66
CA SER A 196 11.23 5.27 10.62
C SER A 196 10.75 5.59 12.04
N VAL A 197 10.51 4.52 12.85
CA VAL A 197 10.20 4.65 14.28
C VAL A 197 11.27 5.46 15.01
N GLN A 198 12.56 5.27 14.65
CA GLN A 198 13.66 6.01 15.24
C GLN A 198 13.50 7.52 15.01
N LYS A 199 13.15 7.92 13.79
CA LYS A 199 12.92 9.33 13.48
C LYS A 199 11.73 9.90 14.26
N MET A 200 10.59 9.20 14.26
CA MET A 200 9.42 9.58 15.05
C MET A 200 9.78 9.75 16.54
N PHE A 201 10.55 8.81 17.09
CA PHE A 201 11.01 8.89 18.48
C PHE A 201 11.86 10.13 18.74
N VAL A 202 12.88 10.40 17.91
CA VAL A 202 13.76 11.57 18.06
C VAL A 202 12.97 12.87 17.99
N GLU A 203 12.05 13.00 17.03
CA GLU A 203 11.21 14.19 16.90
C GLU A 203 10.26 14.36 18.10
N THR A 204 9.74 13.27 18.64
CA THR A 204 8.91 13.29 19.85
C THR A 204 9.70 13.73 21.07
N MET A 205 10.90 13.16 21.29
CA MET A 205 11.76 13.52 22.41
C MET A 205 12.17 15.00 22.36
N ARG A 206 12.48 15.50 21.16
CA ARG A 206 12.80 16.93 20.99
C ARG A 206 11.66 17.84 21.48
N VAL A 207 10.43 17.48 21.22
CA VAL A 207 9.27 18.27 21.71
C VAL A 207 9.19 18.23 23.24
N TYR A 208 9.44 17.08 23.86
CA TYR A 208 9.51 16.96 25.33
C TYR A 208 10.64 17.83 25.91
N ASP A 209 11.84 17.77 25.37
CA ASP A 209 12.99 18.54 25.82
C ASP A 209 12.70 20.05 25.73
N GLU A 210 12.16 20.54 24.59
CA GLU A 210 11.75 21.95 24.43
C GLU A 210 10.72 22.41 25.47
N LEU A 211 9.85 21.52 25.95
CA LEU A 211 8.85 21.83 26.97
C LEU A 211 9.46 21.87 28.37
N LEU A 212 10.35 20.92 28.70
CA LEU A 212 11.03 20.84 29.99
C LEU A 212 11.97 22.03 30.21
N GLU A 213 12.74 22.43 29.21
CA GLU A 213 13.61 23.60 29.27
C GLU A 213 12.83 24.89 29.57
N LYS A 214 11.65 25.07 28.95
CA LYS A 214 10.79 26.22 29.22
C LYS A 214 10.19 26.22 30.61
N SER A 215 9.92 25.04 31.17
CA SER A 215 9.39 24.92 32.53
C SER A 215 10.44 25.17 33.61
N SER A 216 11.73 25.04 33.27
CA SER A 216 12.86 25.26 34.20
C SER A 216 13.30 26.73 34.30
N HIS A 217 12.78 27.60 33.41
CA HIS A 217 13.14 29.00 33.32
C HIS A 217 11.97 29.96 33.59
N GLY A 218 10.84 29.48 34.06
CA GLY A 218 9.64 30.23 34.46
C GLY A 218 9.28 30.00 35.92
#